data_0b48797ede78fce70a2bb5aed82e7892
#
_entry.id   0b48797ede78fce70a2bb5aed82e7892
#
_cell.length_a   1.000
_cell.length_b   1.000
_cell.length_c   1.000
_cell.angle_alpha   90.00
_cell.angle_beta   90.00
_cell.angle_gamma   90.00
#
_symmetry.space_group_name_H-M   'P 1'
#
loop_
_entity.id
_entity.type
_entity.pdbx_description
1 polymer ?
#
loop_
_entity_poly.entity_id
_entity_poly.type
_entity_poly.pdbx_seq_one_letter_code
_entity_poly.pdbx_strand_id
1 'polypeptide(L)'
;MDCQKDSDNIVTVALRAAISHWFIMVDYGVKALNSDTTSLEKMVIKVGIVGGTGYTGVELLRILAVHPEVSVSCITSRSEAGMPVAEMYPNLRGHYDLAFSEPDVNVLGACDLVFFATPHGVAMRMVPELMSAGVRVVDLSADFRLK
;
A
#
# COMPACT_ATOMS: atom_id res chain seq x y z
N MET A 1 22.94 24.83 -3.18
CA MET A 1 23.30 23.40 -3.13
C MET A 1 22.14 22.70 -2.44
N ASP A 2 21.26 22.13 -3.27
CA ASP A 2 19.94 21.61 -2.85
C ASP A 2 20.06 20.24 -2.19
N CYS A 3 19.98 20.21 -0.89
CA CYS A 3 19.94 18.95 -0.11
C CYS A 3 18.54 18.29 -0.09
N GLN A 4 17.56 18.89 -0.73
CA GLN A 4 16.16 18.43 -0.75
C GLN A 4 15.88 17.43 -1.88
N LYS A 5 16.74 17.37 -2.89
CA LYS A 5 16.49 16.58 -4.11
C LYS A 5 16.90 15.10 -3.99
N ASP A 6 17.76 14.77 -3.04
CA ASP A 6 18.28 13.41 -2.90
C ASP A 6 17.46 12.51 -1.96
N SER A 7 16.69 13.07 -1.04
CA SER A 7 15.83 12.29 -0.15
C SER A 7 14.60 11.71 -0.86
N ASP A 8 14.05 12.43 -1.84
CA ASP A 8 12.89 11.97 -2.63
C ASP A 8 13.26 10.80 -3.55
N ASN A 9 14.53 10.73 -3.95
CA ASN A 9 15.03 9.70 -4.86
C ASN A 9 15.25 8.35 -4.14
N ILE A 10 15.61 8.36 -2.87
CA ILE A 10 15.90 7.14 -2.10
C ILE A 10 14.60 6.41 -1.75
N VAL A 11 13.55 7.13 -1.34
CA VAL A 11 12.24 6.53 -1.03
C VAL A 11 11.60 5.98 -2.30
N THR A 12 11.68 6.72 -3.41
CA THR A 12 11.14 6.29 -4.70
C THR A 12 11.88 5.08 -5.26
N VAL A 13 13.20 5.02 -5.11
CA VAL A 13 14.03 3.88 -5.56
C VAL A 13 13.79 2.66 -4.67
N ALA A 14 13.70 2.83 -3.35
CA ALA A 14 13.41 1.72 -2.43
C ALA A 14 12.01 1.15 -2.63
N LEU A 15 11.00 2.01 -2.86
CA LEU A 15 9.64 1.56 -3.16
C LEU A 15 9.54 0.86 -4.53
N ARG A 16 10.20 1.40 -5.57
CA ARG A 16 10.26 0.75 -6.89
C ARG A 16 10.99 -0.60 -6.82
N ALA A 17 12.08 -0.68 -6.06
CA ALA A 17 12.81 -1.93 -5.86
C ALA A 17 11.99 -2.95 -5.07
N ALA A 18 11.27 -2.54 -4.04
CA ALA A 18 10.39 -3.42 -3.27
C ALA A 18 9.23 -3.95 -4.12
N ILE A 19 8.61 -3.10 -4.92
CA ILE A 19 7.51 -3.47 -5.82
C ILE A 19 8.00 -4.36 -6.96
N SER A 20 9.16 -4.06 -7.56
CA SER A 20 9.72 -4.87 -8.65
C SER A 20 10.29 -6.21 -8.16
N HIS A 21 10.86 -6.27 -6.96
CA HIS A 21 11.33 -7.54 -6.37
C HIS A 21 10.17 -8.46 -5.98
N TRP A 22 9.04 -7.87 -5.57
CA TRP A 22 7.84 -8.62 -5.26
C TRP A 22 7.18 -9.20 -6.52
N PHE A 23 7.28 -8.52 -7.65
CA PHE A 23 6.83 -9.02 -8.94
C PHE A 23 7.53 -10.33 -9.34
N ILE A 24 8.82 -10.46 -9.02
CA ILE A 24 9.60 -11.69 -9.31
C ILE A 24 9.19 -12.83 -8.37
N MET A 25 8.75 -12.56 -7.14
CA MET A 25 8.34 -13.60 -6.20
C MET A 25 6.93 -14.14 -6.45
N VAL A 26 6.05 -13.38 -7.08
CA VAL A 26 4.68 -13.83 -7.42
C VAL A 26 4.69 -14.80 -8.59
N ASP A 27 5.65 -14.67 -9.51
CA ASP A 27 5.77 -15.53 -10.70
C ASP A 27 6.26 -16.97 -10.39
N TYR A 28 6.81 -17.20 -9.20
CA TYR A 28 7.32 -18.52 -8.79
C TYR A 28 6.29 -19.41 -8.08
N GLY A 29 5.10 -18.93 -7.78
CA GLY A 29 4.08 -19.63 -6.97
C GLY A 29 2.87 -20.17 -7.71
N VAL A 30 2.68 -19.86 -8.99
CA VAL A 30 1.55 -20.37 -9.79
C VAL A 30 2.06 -21.31 -10.87
N LYS A 31 2.45 -22.51 -10.47
CA LYS A 31 2.60 -23.63 -11.41
C LYS A 31 1.29 -24.37 -11.51
N ALA A 32 0.65 -24.11 -12.65
CA ALA A 32 -0.26 -24.99 -13.39
C ALA A 32 -1.16 -25.96 -12.60
N LEU A 33 -2.44 -25.78 -12.76
CA LEU A 33 -3.35 -26.90 -13.07
C LEU A 33 -4.65 -26.34 -13.71
N ASN A 34 -4.88 -26.84 -14.90
CA ASN A 34 -6.10 -26.90 -15.70
C ASN A 34 -6.25 -25.88 -16.83
N SER A 35 -6.05 -26.48 -18.00
CA SER A 35 -6.58 -26.07 -19.29
C SER A 35 -8.11 -26.01 -19.25
N ASP A 36 -8.67 -24.82 -19.06
CA ASP A 36 -9.96 -24.46 -19.58
C ASP A 36 -9.95 -22.97 -19.92
N THR A 37 -10.09 -22.71 -21.18
CA THR A 37 -10.14 -21.42 -21.83
C THR A 37 -11.40 -20.69 -21.43
N THR A 38 -11.37 -19.85 -20.41
CA THR A 38 -12.36 -18.79 -20.25
C THR A 38 -11.80 -17.70 -19.31
N SER A 39 -11.59 -16.51 -19.88
CA SER A 39 -11.31 -15.25 -19.20
C SER A 39 -10.22 -15.32 -18.10
N LEU A 40 -8.99 -14.98 -18.47
CA LEU A 40 -7.98 -14.48 -17.54
C LEU A 40 -8.52 -13.19 -16.92
N GLU A 41 -9.33 -13.31 -15.89
CA GLU A 41 -9.60 -12.19 -15.00
C GLU A 41 -8.25 -11.76 -14.43
N LYS A 42 -7.79 -10.60 -14.85
CA LYS A 42 -6.56 -10.00 -14.37
C LYS A 42 -6.69 -9.88 -12.85
N MET A 43 -5.98 -10.70 -12.12
CA MET A 43 -5.99 -10.67 -10.65
C MET A 43 -5.44 -9.32 -10.19
N VAL A 44 -6.31 -8.43 -9.77
CA VAL A 44 -5.96 -7.12 -9.22
C VAL A 44 -5.69 -7.28 -7.73
N ILE A 45 -4.50 -6.93 -7.29
CA ILE A 45 -4.07 -6.98 -5.89
C ILE A 45 -4.74 -5.83 -5.13
N LYS A 46 -5.50 -6.16 -4.11
CA LYS A 46 -6.14 -5.17 -3.23
C LYS A 46 -5.15 -4.68 -2.17
N VAL A 47 -4.91 -3.39 -2.18
CA VAL A 47 -3.94 -2.75 -1.28
C VAL A 47 -4.64 -1.84 -0.29
N GLY A 48 -4.27 -1.96 0.98
CA GLY A 48 -4.60 -1.02 2.05
C GLY A 48 -3.40 -0.14 2.40
N ILE A 49 -3.65 1.12 2.77
CA ILE A 49 -2.60 2.04 3.22
C ILE A 49 -2.98 2.59 4.60
N VAL A 50 -2.15 2.34 5.59
CA VAL A 50 -2.29 2.91 6.94
C VAL A 50 -1.37 4.11 7.09
N GLY A 51 -1.94 5.29 7.40
CA GLY A 51 -1.20 6.55 7.52
C GLY A 51 -1.04 7.28 6.19
N GLY A 52 -2.11 7.39 5.42
CA GLY A 52 -2.12 7.95 4.07
C GLY A 52 -1.89 9.47 3.97
N THR A 53 -1.90 10.20 5.07
CA THR A 53 -1.77 11.68 5.08
C THR A 53 -0.32 12.18 5.15
N GLY A 54 0.63 11.31 5.41
CA GLY A 54 2.06 11.64 5.40
C GLY A 54 2.68 11.64 4.00
N TYR A 55 3.89 12.18 3.87
CA TYR A 55 4.65 12.20 2.61
C TYR A 55 4.81 10.80 1.99
N THR A 56 5.09 9.80 2.81
CA THR A 56 5.20 8.40 2.36
C THR A 56 3.87 7.87 1.85
N GLY A 57 2.77 8.22 2.51
CA GLY A 57 1.42 7.80 2.11
C GLY A 57 0.99 8.39 0.77
N VAL A 58 1.20 9.69 0.55
CA VAL A 58 0.86 10.32 -0.73
C VAL A 58 1.75 9.82 -1.87
N GLU A 59 3.02 9.53 -1.60
CA GLU A 59 3.91 8.98 -2.62
C GLU A 59 3.52 7.54 -3.00
N LEU A 60 3.11 6.71 -2.04
CA LEU A 60 2.50 5.41 -2.30
C LEU A 60 1.28 5.53 -3.21
N LEU A 61 0.34 6.41 -2.87
CA LEU A 61 -0.84 6.65 -3.69
C LEU A 61 -0.46 7.04 -5.12
N ARG A 62 0.51 7.95 -5.28
CA ARG A 62 0.97 8.40 -6.60
C ARG A 62 1.56 7.27 -7.44
N ILE A 63 2.35 6.38 -6.82
CA ILE A 63 2.97 5.25 -7.50
C ILE A 63 1.92 4.19 -7.86
N LEU A 64 1.04 3.88 -6.91
CA LEU A 64 0.02 2.84 -7.09
C LEU A 64 -1.11 3.25 -8.04
N ALA A 65 -1.35 4.57 -8.20
CA ALA A 65 -2.37 5.10 -9.12
C ALA A 65 -2.18 4.66 -10.58
N VAL A 66 -0.93 4.46 -10.98
CA VAL A 66 -0.57 4.05 -12.35
C VAL A 66 -0.15 2.59 -12.47
N HIS A 67 -0.25 1.83 -11.37
CA HIS A 67 0.14 0.43 -11.36
C HIS A 67 -0.96 -0.46 -11.97
N PRO A 68 -0.65 -1.23 -13.02
CA PRO A 68 -1.68 -1.92 -13.81
C PRO A 68 -2.36 -3.12 -13.09
N GLU A 69 -1.79 -3.62 -12.00
CA GLU A 69 -2.23 -4.84 -11.31
C GLU A 69 -2.57 -4.60 -9.84
N VAL A 70 -2.66 -3.33 -9.43
CA VAL A 70 -2.96 -2.95 -8.05
C VAL A 70 -4.19 -2.05 -8.01
N SER A 71 -5.05 -2.30 -7.03
CA SER A 71 -6.14 -1.40 -6.66
C SER A 71 -6.01 -1.03 -5.19
N VAL A 72 -5.94 0.24 -4.89
CA VAL A 72 -6.03 0.72 -3.50
C VAL A 72 -7.49 0.62 -3.07
N SER A 73 -7.78 -0.25 -2.11
CA SER A 73 -9.14 -0.53 -1.61
C SER A 73 -9.49 0.32 -0.41
N CYS A 74 -8.52 0.62 0.44
CA CYS A 74 -8.72 1.48 1.60
C CYS A 74 -7.46 2.28 1.93
N ILE A 75 -7.70 3.45 2.48
CA ILE A 75 -6.66 4.33 2.99
C ILE A 75 -7.11 4.90 4.33
N THR A 76 -6.22 4.90 5.32
CA THR A 76 -6.62 5.31 6.66
C THR A 76 -5.85 6.53 7.16
N SER A 77 -6.57 7.36 7.90
CA SER A 77 -6.02 8.44 8.70
C SER A 77 -6.91 8.66 9.91
N ARG A 78 -6.33 8.91 11.07
CA ARG A 78 -7.09 9.21 12.30
C ARG A 78 -7.59 10.65 12.33
N SER A 79 -6.87 11.57 11.73
CA SER A 79 -7.21 13.00 11.74
C SER A 79 -8.16 13.40 10.61
N GLU A 80 -8.15 12.67 9.50
CA GLU A 80 -8.81 13.05 8.25
C GLU A 80 -9.87 12.03 7.81
N ALA A 81 -10.39 11.25 8.76
CA ALA A 81 -11.45 10.28 8.48
C ALA A 81 -12.69 10.99 7.89
N GLY A 82 -13.20 10.45 6.78
CA GLY A 82 -14.31 11.03 6.01
C GLY A 82 -13.89 11.98 4.89
N MET A 83 -12.65 12.48 4.87
CA MET A 83 -12.19 13.40 3.82
C MET A 83 -11.86 12.61 2.53
N PRO A 84 -12.36 13.05 1.35
CA PRO A 84 -11.97 12.46 0.08
C PRO A 84 -10.49 12.64 -0.23
N VAL A 85 -9.84 11.58 -0.74
CA VAL A 85 -8.42 11.63 -1.16
C VAL A 85 -8.18 12.71 -2.22
N ALA A 86 -9.11 12.87 -3.15
CA ALA A 86 -9.02 13.87 -4.22
C ALA A 86 -9.19 15.32 -3.73
N GLU A 87 -9.73 15.54 -2.53
CA GLU A 87 -9.79 16.85 -1.91
C GLU A 87 -8.45 17.21 -1.25
N MET A 88 -7.88 16.28 -0.49
CA MET A 88 -6.57 16.45 0.14
C MET A 88 -5.45 16.52 -0.88
N TYR A 89 -5.52 15.69 -1.92
CA TYR A 89 -4.51 15.57 -2.96
C TYR A 89 -5.09 15.82 -4.35
N PRO A 90 -5.22 17.09 -4.77
CA PRO A 90 -5.82 17.44 -6.06
C PRO A 90 -5.13 16.82 -7.29
N ASN A 91 -3.85 16.49 -7.16
CA ASN A 91 -3.07 15.82 -8.21
C ASN A 91 -3.45 14.35 -8.41
N LEU A 92 -4.23 13.76 -7.48
CA LEU A 92 -4.74 12.39 -7.57
C LEU A 92 -6.20 12.31 -8.01
N ARG A 93 -6.80 13.43 -8.40
CA ARG A 93 -8.17 13.46 -8.95
C ARG A 93 -8.29 12.57 -10.17
N GLY A 94 -9.36 11.78 -10.21
CA GLY A 94 -9.61 10.84 -11.30
C GLY A 94 -8.87 9.51 -11.19
N HIS A 95 -7.95 9.37 -10.24
CA HIS A 95 -7.28 8.10 -9.94
C HIS A 95 -7.94 7.36 -8.78
N TYR A 96 -8.44 8.08 -7.79
CA TYR A 96 -9.03 7.53 -6.59
C TYR A 96 -10.39 8.16 -6.29
N ASP A 97 -11.40 7.31 -6.10
CA ASP A 97 -12.72 7.68 -5.59
C ASP A 97 -12.88 7.13 -4.17
N LEU A 98 -11.89 7.45 -3.31
CA LEU A 98 -11.77 6.96 -1.94
C LEU A 98 -11.78 8.13 -0.96
N ALA A 99 -12.32 7.89 0.23
CA ALA A 99 -12.18 8.75 1.39
C ALA A 99 -11.29 8.07 2.45
N PHE A 100 -10.60 8.89 3.24
CA PHE A 100 -9.87 8.38 4.40
C PHE A 100 -10.84 7.77 5.41
N SER A 101 -10.49 6.63 5.98
CA SER A 101 -11.21 5.98 7.07
C SER A 101 -10.36 5.91 8.34
N GLU A 102 -10.97 5.60 9.45
CA GLU A 102 -10.21 5.20 10.63
C GLU A 102 -9.52 3.85 10.40
N PRO A 103 -8.36 3.62 11.03
CA PRO A 103 -7.69 2.32 10.96
C PRO A 103 -8.54 1.23 11.62
N ASP A 104 -9.05 0.30 10.82
CA ASP A 104 -9.81 -0.86 11.26
C ASP A 104 -9.18 -2.13 10.68
N VAL A 105 -8.78 -3.06 11.56
CA VAL A 105 -8.16 -4.32 11.18
C VAL A 105 -9.11 -5.19 10.35
N ASN A 106 -10.42 -5.12 10.60
CA ASN A 106 -11.39 -5.90 9.83
C ASN A 106 -11.47 -5.43 8.37
N VAL A 107 -11.42 -4.11 8.15
CA VAL A 107 -11.42 -3.52 6.80
C VAL A 107 -10.10 -3.82 6.10
N LEU A 108 -8.98 -3.64 6.80
CA LEU A 108 -7.64 -3.93 6.29
C LEU A 108 -7.43 -5.43 6.04
N GLY A 109 -8.07 -6.29 6.82
CA GLY A 109 -8.04 -7.74 6.66
C GLY A 109 -8.66 -8.26 5.36
N ALA A 110 -9.44 -7.43 4.67
CA ALA A 110 -9.98 -7.73 3.34
C ALA A 110 -9.01 -7.39 2.18
N CYS A 111 -7.86 -6.82 2.49
CA CYS A 111 -6.80 -6.52 1.52
C CYS A 111 -5.83 -7.71 1.38
N ASP A 112 -5.20 -7.81 0.22
CA ASP A 112 -4.12 -8.79 -0.03
C ASP A 112 -2.79 -8.32 0.54
N LEU A 113 -2.60 -7.00 0.59
CA LEU A 113 -1.39 -6.34 1.05
C LEU A 113 -1.73 -5.03 1.78
N VAL A 114 -1.06 -4.77 2.88
CA VAL A 114 -1.19 -3.52 3.64
C VAL A 114 0.17 -2.85 3.82
N PHE A 115 0.25 -1.58 3.43
CA PHE A 115 1.40 -0.72 3.70
C PHE A 115 1.18 0.08 4.98
N PHE A 116 2.19 0.13 5.83
CA PHE A 116 2.25 1.02 6.98
C PHE A 116 3.17 2.20 6.70
N ALA A 117 2.59 3.38 6.56
CA ALA A 117 3.29 4.66 6.40
C ALA A 117 3.04 5.54 7.64
N THR A 118 3.18 4.97 8.81
CA THR A 118 2.80 5.55 10.10
C THR A 118 4.02 5.93 10.94
N PRO A 119 3.85 6.85 11.93
CA PRO A 119 4.82 7.02 13.01
C PRO A 119 4.99 5.74 13.84
N HIS A 120 6.06 5.70 14.65
CA HIS A 120 6.37 4.58 15.53
C HIS A 120 5.20 4.10 16.41
N GLY A 121 5.14 2.79 16.64
CA GLY A 121 4.23 2.13 17.57
C GLY A 121 2.85 1.81 17.00
N VAL A 122 2.54 2.19 15.77
CA VAL A 122 1.24 1.88 15.13
C VAL A 122 1.29 0.50 14.48
N ALA A 123 2.31 0.24 13.68
CA ALA A 123 2.48 -1.02 12.98
C ALA A 123 2.59 -2.21 13.96
N MET A 124 3.39 -2.07 15.01
CA MET A 124 3.56 -3.13 16.03
C MET A 124 2.26 -3.64 16.63
N ARG A 125 1.22 -2.80 16.73
CA ARG A 125 -0.08 -3.18 17.32
C ARG A 125 -0.99 -3.91 16.35
N MET A 126 -0.95 -3.56 15.07
CA MET A 126 -1.90 -4.05 14.07
C MET A 126 -1.34 -5.21 13.23
N VAL A 127 -0.03 -5.23 13.00
CA VAL A 127 0.64 -6.22 12.13
C VAL A 127 0.38 -7.67 12.58
N PRO A 128 0.49 -8.05 13.87
CA PRO A 128 0.26 -9.43 14.28
C PRO A 128 -1.13 -9.95 13.91
N GLU A 129 -2.16 -9.11 14.07
CA GLU A 129 -3.54 -9.48 13.77
C GLU A 129 -3.77 -9.59 12.26
N LEU A 130 -3.26 -8.65 11.46
CA LEU A 130 -3.32 -8.70 9.99
C LEU A 130 -2.60 -9.93 9.43
N MET A 131 -1.42 -10.25 9.94
CA MET A 131 -0.68 -11.46 9.52
C MET A 131 -1.44 -12.73 9.87
N SER A 132 -2.10 -12.76 11.03
CA SER A 132 -2.97 -13.89 11.43
C SER A 132 -4.17 -14.06 10.52
N ALA A 133 -4.67 -12.96 9.93
CA ALA A 133 -5.71 -12.95 8.91
C ALA A 133 -5.19 -13.32 7.50
N GLY A 134 -3.89 -13.58 7.34
CA GLY A 134 -3.27 -13.92 6.05
C GLY A 134 -2.90 -12.73 5.17
N VAL A 135 -3.02 -11.51 5.67
CA VAL A 135 -2.66 -10.29 4.94
C VAL A 135 -1.15 -10.12 4.93
N ARG A 136 -0.60 -9.79 3.78
CA ARG A 136 0.82 -9.41 3.67
C ARG A 136 1.00 -7.96 4.14
N VAL A 137 2.11 -7.70 4.81
CA VAL A 137 2.39 -6.39 5.38
C VAL A 137 3.75 -5.89 4.91
N VAL A 138 3.79 -4.62 4.49
CA VAL A 138 5.02 -3.87 4.24
C VAL A 138 5.05 -2.69 5.20
N ASP A 139 5.99 -2.71 6.15
CA ASP A 139 6.19 -1.63 7.08
C ASP A 139 7.27 -0.66 6.58
N LEU A 140 6.87 0.58 6.33
CA LEU A 140 7.76 1.68 5.94
C LEU A 140 8.17 2.54 7.15
N SER A 141 7.66 2.20 8.33
CA SER A 141 8.07 2.82 9.59
C SER A 141 9.41 2.27 10.09
N ALA A 142 9.79 2.62 11.30
CA ALA A 142 10.99 2.07 11.92
C ALA A 142 10.66 1.03 13.01
N ASP A 143 9.40 0.57 13.10
CA ASP A 143 8.91 -0.26 14.19
C ASP A 143 9.61 -1.62 14.28
N PHE A 144 9.96 -2.20 13.12
CA PHE A 144 10.60 -3.52 13.04
C PHE A 144 12.07 -3.44 12.61
N ARG A 145 12.71 -2.28 12.76
CA ARG A 145 14.15 -2.19 12.52
C ARG A 145 14.94 -2.91 13.62
N LEU A 146 15.87 -3.76 13.20
CA LEU A 146 16.83 -4.35 14.10
C LEU A 146 17.75 -3.26 14.68
N LYS A 147 18.05 -3.37 15.97
CA LYS A 147 19.03 -2.50 16.64
C LYS A 147 20.42 -3.10 16.53
#